data_7a22ccaa5aec3c4c2dcd4550446d5b3b
#
_entry.id   7a22ccaa5aec3c4c2dcd4550446d5b3b
#
_cell.length_a   1.000
_cell.length_b   1.000
_cell.length_c   1.000
_cell.angle_alpha   90.00
_cell.angle_beta   90.00
_cell.angle_gamma   90.00
#
_symmetry.space_group_name_H-M   'P 1'
#
loop_
_entity.id
_entity.type
_entity.pdbx_description
1 polymer ?
#
loop_
_entity_poly.entity_id
_entity_poly.type
_entity_poly.pdbx_seq_one_letter_code
_entity_poly.pdbx_strand_id
1 'polypeptide(L)'
;GRIPTRDNLHDLFNGLAWFAFPQAKARLNAMQARALKKASADEGRGPLRDAVTIFDENGLVLACSSDELAQALRRFDWRTLFVERRTATLMQTEPWAIGHGLLEKLVRPYKAITAHALIVPVDDSYFRASPQQRRTTIDRLVADWLDNWPFFTARDLCPLPVLGLPGWWPDN
;
A
#
# COMPACT_ATOMS: atom_id res chain seq x y z
N GLY A 1 6.48 -3.18 20.06
CA GLY A 1 5.47 -2.21 20.43
C GLY A 1 4.20 -2.89 20.91
N ARG A 2 3.36 -2.18 21.62
CA ARG A 2 2.01 -2.65 21.96
C ARG A 2 1.05 -2.10 20.89
N ILE A 3 0.12 -2.93 20.44
CA ILE A 3 -0.97 -2.53 19.54
C ILE A 3 -2.23 -2.48 20.41
N PRO A 4 -2.69 -1.28 20.84
CA PRO A 4 -3.94 -1.17 21.55
C PRO A 4 -5.07 -1.58 20.60
N THR A 5 -5.96 -2.45 21.04
CA THR A 5 -7.06 -2.99 20.22
C THR A 5 -8.38 -2.68 20.91
N ARG A 6 -9.33 -2.15 20.15
CA ARG A 6 -10.70 -1.83 20.58
C ARG A 6 -11.69 -2.66 19.77
N ASP A 7 -12.89 -2.83 20.27
CA ASP A 7 -13.95 -3.53 19.54
C ASP A 7 -14.63 -2.59 18.52
N ASN A 8 -13.96 -2.42 17.37
CA ASN A 8 -14.46 -1.66 16.23
C ASN A 8 -13.87 -2.17 14.92
N LEU A 9 -14.46 -1.78 13.77
CA LEU A 9 -14.04 -2.21 12.44
C LEU A 9 -12.61 -1.79 12.11
N HIS A 10 -12.19 -0.61 12.53
CA HIS A 10 -10.85 -0.09 12.29
C HIS A 10 -9.77 -1.00 12.87
N ASP A 11 -9.91 -1.35 14.15
CA ASP A 11 -8.95 -2.22 14.84
C ASP A 11 -9.04 -3.68 14.35
N LEU A 12 -10.23 -4.13 13.92
CA LEU A 12 -10.39 -5.43 13.25
C LEU A 12 -9.58 -5.47 11.95
N PHE A 13 -9.71 -4.47 11.07
CA PHE A 13 -8.96 -4.41 9.83
C PHE A 13 -7.45 -4.25 10.08
N ASN A 14 -7.06 -3.52 11.13
CA ASN A 14 -5.65 -3.49 11.53
C ASN A 14 -5.14 -4.89 11.92
N GLY A 15 -5.91 -5.65 12.69
CA GLY A 15 -5.57 -7.04 13.03
C GLY A 15 -5.47 -7.94 11.79
N LEU A 16 -6.39 -7.83 10.84
CA LEU A 16 -6.35 -8.56 9.57
C LEU A 16 -5.13 -8.18 8.71
N ALA A 17 -4.78 -6.89 8.66
CA ALA A 17 -3.58 -6.43 7.97
C ALA A 17 -2.30 -7.00 8.62
N TRP A 18 -2.22 -7.06 9.94
CA TRP A 18 -1.12 -7.72 10.65
C TRP A 18 -1.04 -9.22 10.34
N PHE A 19 -2.18 -9.89 10.24
CA PHE A 19 -2.22 -11.30 9.88
C PHE A 19 -1.80 -11.55 8.42
N ALA A 20 -2.22 -10.66 7.52
CA ALA A 20 -1.92 -10.79 6.09
C ALA A 20 -0.47 -10.40 5.74
N PHE A 21 0.08 -9.37 6.39
CA PHE A 21 1.38 -8.76 6.10
C PHE A 21 2.24 -8.57 7.36
N PRO A 22 2.59 -9.67 8.08
CA PRO A 22 3.24 -9.57 9.38
C PRO A 22 4.62 -8.91 9.33
N GLN A 23 5.41 -9.15 8.28
CA GLN A 23 6.75 -8.59 8.15
C GLN A 23 6.70 -7.09 7.89
N ALA A 24 5.91 -6.65 6.90
CA ALA A 24 5.73 -5.24 6.57
C ALA A 24 5.16 -4.45 7.75
N LYS A 25 4.11 -4.96 8.42
CA LYS A 25 3.51 -4.32 9.60
C LYS A 25 4.50 -4.23 10.76
N ALA A 26 5.33 -5.24 10.99
CA ALA A 26 6.35 -5.20 12.03
C ALA A 26 7.40 -4.11 11.75
N ARG A 27 7.81 -3.92 10.49
CA ARG A 27 8.74 -2.84 10.09
C ARG A 27 8.12 -1.47 10.26
N LEU A 28 6.89 -1.25 9.77
CA LEU A 28 6.16 0.00 9.94
C LEU A 28 6.03 0.37 11.44
N ASN A 29 5.63 -0.56 12.29
CA ASN A 29 5.52 -0.35 13.72
C ASN A 29 6.87 -0.01 14.37
N ALA A 30 7.95 -0.67 13.97
CA ALA A 30 9.30 -0.36 14.44
C ALA A 30 9.75 1.05 14.02
N MET A 31 9.45 1.45 12.78
CA MET A 31 9.74 2.81 12.27
C MET A 31 8.95 3.87 13.03
N GLN A 32 7.66 3.67 13.27
CA GLN A 32 6.84 4.56 14.09
C GLN A 32 7.41 4.71 15.52
N ALA A 33 7.76 3.58 16.16
CA ALA A 33 8.33 3.59 17.50
C ALA A 33 9.67 4.35 17.58
N ARG A 34 10.53 4.21 16.55
CA ARG A 34 11.79 4.96 16.45
C ARG A 34 11.54 6.46 16.25
N ALA A 35 10.60 6.83 15.37
CA ALA A 35 10.24 8.22 15.11
C ALA A 35 9.67 8.91 16.37
N LEU A 36 8.84 8.19 17.13
CA LEU A 36 8.32 8.70 18.42
C LEU A 36 9.41 8.93 19.45
N LYS A 37 10.44 8.09 19.53
CA LYS A 37 11.56 8.24 20.47
C LYS A 37 12.48 9.41 20.12
N LYS A 38 12.55 9.79 18.82
CA LYS A 38 13.41 10.90 18.35
C LYS A 38 12.72 12.26 18.39
N ALA A 39 11.39 12.29 18.43
CA ALA A 39 10.65 13.54 18.53
C ALA A 39 10.86 14.15 19.92
N SER A 40 11.58 15.28 20.01
CA SER A 40 11.52 16.17 21.18
C SER A 40 10.12 16.78 21.25
N ALA A 41 9.71 17.22 22.46
CA ALA A 41 8.36 17.75 22.70
C ALA A 41 8.02 18.99 21.85
N ASP A 42 9.03 19.67 21.28
CA ASP A 42 8.90 20.90 20.48
C ASP A 42 9.00 20.69 18.97
N GLU A 43 9.42 19.51 18.48
CA GLU A 43 9.47 19.19 17.07
C GLU A 43 8.19 18.47 16.67
N GLY A 44 7.39 19.09 15.78
CA GLY A 44 6.17 18.51 15.22
C GLY A 44 6.41 17.14 14.57
N ARG A 45 5.37 16.52 14.03
CA ARG A 45 5.47 15.25 13.29
C ARG A 45 6.46 15.38 12.14
N GLY A 46 7.55 14.61 12.18
CA GLY A 46 8.52 14.62 11.10
C GLY A 46 8.01 13.88 9.83
N PRO A 47 8.57 14.19 8.63
CA PRO A 47 8.12 13.64 7.35
C PRO A 47 8.05 12.11 7.30
N LEU A 48 8.99 11.42 7.95
CA LEU A 48 8.99 9.97 8.04
C LEU A 48 7.79 9.43 8.82
N ARG A 49 7.47 10.06 9.97
CA ARG A 49 6.32 9.64 10.78
C ARG A 49 5.01 9.81 10.03
N ASP A 50 4.88 10.91 9.29
CA ASP A 50 3.70 11.16 8.47
C ASP A 50 3.59 10.13 7.34
N ALA A 51 4.69 9.82 6.63
CA ALA A 51 4.71 8.84 5.56
C ALA A 51 4.36 7.44 6.07
N VAL A 52 4.95 7.01 7.19
CA VAL A 52 4.65 5.71 7.81
C VAL A 52 3.18 5.64 8.23
N THR A 53 2.64 6.70 8.83
CA THR A 53 1.22 6.76 9.21
C THR A 53 0.32 6.70 7.97
N ILE A 54 0.61 7.48 6.94
CA ILE A 54 -0.15 7.49 5.68
C ILE A 54 -0.16 6.08 5.05
N PHE A 55 0.98 5.41 5.02
CA PHE A 55 1.07 4.08 4.42
C PHE A 55 0.39 3.02 5.28
N ASP A 56 0.50 3.11 6.61
CA ASP A 56 -0.17 2.20 7.55
C ASP A 56 -1.70 2.33 7.52
N GLU A 57 -2.21 3.54 7.28
CA GLU A 57 -3.64 3.85 7.22
C GLU A 57 -4.25 3.65 5.83
N ASN A 58 -3.62 4.19 4.78
CA ASN A 58 -4.18 4.26 3.44
C ASN A 58 -3.26 3.65 2.37
N GLY A 59 -2.31 2.81 2.79
CA GLY A 59 -1.34 2.19 1.89
C GLY A 59 -1.96 1.10 1.02
N LEU A 60 -1.50 1.08 -0.22
CA LEU A 60 -1.73 0.00 -1.16
C LEU A 60 -0.38 -0.37 -1.78
N VAL A 61 -0.11 -1.64 -1.93
CA VAL A 61 1.04 -2.12 -2.70
C VAL A 61 0.56 -2.48 -4.09
N LEU A 62 1.19 -1.92 -5.11
CA LEU A 62 0.94 -2.30 -6.49
C LEU A 62 2.12 -3.13 -6.98
N ALA A 63 1.99 -4.47 -6.97
CA ALA A 63 2.90 -5.35 -7.69
C ALA A 63 2.79 -5.05 -9.18
N CYS A 64 3.91 -4.81 -9.87
CA CYS A 64 3.91 -4.39 -11.26
C CYS A 64 5.10 -4.98 -12.02
N SER A 65 4.84 -5.69 -13.13
CA SER A 65 5.92 -6.21 -14.00
C SER A 65 6.21 -5.31 -15.21
N SER A 66 5.50 -4.20 -15.37
CA SER A 66 5.62 -3.28 -16.49
C SER A 66 6.15 -1.91 -16.06
N ASP A 67 7.33 -1.54 -16.56
CA ASP A 67 7.87 -0.20 -16.35
C ASP A 67 6.98 0.89 -16.95
N GLU A 68 6.31 0.63 -18.07
CA GLU A 68 5.36 1.56 -18.69
C GLU A 68 4.22 1.90 -17.73
N LEU A 69 3.59 0.88 -17.14
CA LEU A 69 2.48 1.05 -16.21
C LEU A 69 2.95 1.71 -14.89
N ALA A 70 4.12 1.33 -14.39
CA ALA A 70 4.72 1.97 -13.23
C ALA A 70 4.98 3.46 -13.46
N GLN A 71 5.49 3.84 -14.64
CA GLN A 71 5.70 5.24 -15.02
C GLN A 71 4.40 5.99 -15.22
N ALA A 72 3.38 5.36 -15.83
CA ALA A 72 2.05 5.95 -15.98
C ALA A 72 1.45 6.30 -14.61
N LEU A 73 1.56 5.40 -13.60
CA LEU A 73 1.11 5.70 -12.24
C LEU A 73 1.87 6.87 -11.61
N ARG A 74 3.20 6.91 -11.74
CA ARG A 74 4.03 8.01 -11.20
C ARG A 74 3.70 9.38 -11.82
N ARG A 75 3.22 9.39 -13.08
CA ARG A 75 2.83 10.61 -13.82
C ARG A 75 1.35 10.95 -13.68
N PHE A 76 0.59 10.19 -12.89
CA PHE A 76 -0.87 10.34 -12.76
C PHE A 76 -1.62 10.18 -14.09
N ASP A 77 -1.08 9.37 -15.00
CA ASP A 77 -1.68 9.09 -16.30
C ASP A 77 -2.74 7.99 -16.16
N TRP A 78 -3.87 8.38 -15.57
CA TRP A 78 -5.02 7.49 -15.32
C TRP A 78 -5.62 6.96 -16.63
N ARG A 79 -5.55 7.76 -17.69
CA ARG A 79 -6.07 7.37 -19.00
C ARG A 79 -5.30 6.19 -19.56
N THR A 80 -3.97 6.26 -19.56
CA THR A 80 -3.13 5.12 -19.95
C THR A 80 -3.42 3.90 -19.10
N LEU A 81 -3.44 4.03 -17.77
CA LEU A 81 -3.63 2.89 -16.87
C LEU A 81 -4.99 2.22 -17.02
N PHE A 82 -6.07 3.00 -17.01
CA PHE A 82 -7.41 2.44 -16.82
C PHE A 82 -8.20 2.32 -18.12
N VAL A 83 -7.76 2.94 -19.21
CA VAL A 83 -8.44 2.94 -20.50
C VAL A 83 -7.57 2.34 -21.60
N GLU A 84 -6.45 2.98 -21.93
CA GLU A 84 -5.64 2.61 -23.09
C GLU A 84 -4.89 1.29 -22.89
N ARG A 85 -4.34 1.05 -21.68
CA ARG A 85 -3.60 -0.14 -21.28
C ARG A 85 -4.38 -1.03 -20.32
N ARG A 86 -5.70 -0.92 -20.31
CA ARG A 86 -6.57 -1.66 -19.37
C ARG A 86 -6.23 -3.14 -19.26
N THR A 87 -6.10 -3.85 -20.38
CA THR A 87 -5.76 -5.29 -20.40
C THR A 87 -4.38 -5.54 -19.80
N ALA A 88 -3.38 -4.73 -20.16
CA ALA A 88 -2.05 -4.83 -19.58
C ALA A 88 -2.06 -4.56 -18.08
N THR A 89 -2.81 -3.57 -17.63
CA THR A 89 -2.99 -3.27 -16.19
C THR A 89 -3.56 -4.46 -15.45
N LEU A 90 -4.58 -5.13 -15.99
CA LEU A 90 -5.14 -6.36 -15.40
C LEU A 90 -4.14 -7.52 -15.31
N MET A 91 -3.28 -7.67 -16.33
CA MET A 91 -2.40 -8.82 -16.44
C MET A 91 -1.02 -8.62 -15.80
N GLN A 92 -0.57 -7.38 -15.68
CA GLN A 92 0.79 -7.03 -15.27
C GLN A 92 0.83 -6.23 -13.97
N THR A 93 -0.31 -6.04 -13.30
CA THR A 93 -0.36 -5.45 -11.97
C THR A 93 -1.27 -6.23 -11.04
N GLU A 94 -0.95 -6.20 -9.75
CA GLU A 94 -1.81 -6.74 -8.69
C GLU A 94 -1.81 -5.79 -7.49
N PRO A 95 -2.98 -5.24 -7.12
CA PRO A 95 -3.10 -4.37 -5.95
C PRO A 95 -3.31 -5.18 -4.65
N TRP A 96 -2.58 -4.79 -3.60
CA TRP A 96 -2.69 -5.33 -2.25
C TRP A 96 -2.97 -4.21 -1.26
N ALA A 97 -4.18 -4.15 -0.72
CA ALA A 97 -4.51 -3.19 0.33
C ALA A 97 -3.84 -3.61 1.65
N ILE A 98 -2.90 -2.82 2.12
CA ILE A 98 -2.18 -3.02 3.38
C ILE A 98 -2.66 -2.03 4.46
N GLY A 99 -3.14 -0.87 4.05
CA GLY A 99 -3.66 0.17 4.93
C GLY A 99 -5.00 -0.23 5.52
N HIS A 100 -5.09 -0.29 6.84
CA HIS A 100 -6.30 -0.74 7.53
C HIS A 100 -7.45 0.28 7.41
N GLY A 101 -7.17 1.58 7.39
CA GLY A 101 -8.16 2.61 7.12
C GLY A 101 -8.67 2.58 5.67
N LEU A 102 -7.83 2.16 4.71
CA LEU A 102 -8.27 1.90 3.33
C LEU A 102 -9.27 0.73 3.29
N LEU A 103 -8.97 -0.38 3.98
CA LEU A 103 -9.87 -1.54 4.07
C LEU A 103 -11.21 -1.16 4.69
N GLU A 104 -11.22 -0.35 5.74
CA GLU A 104 -12.43 0.16 6.36
C GLU A 104 -13.29 0.98 5.38
N LYS A 105 -12.67 1.88 4.59
CA LYS A 105 -13.38 2.66 3.55
C LYS A 105 -14.01 1.77 2.48
N LEU A 106 -13.38 0.66 2.13
CA LEU A 106 -13.85 -0.29 1.13
C LEU A 106 -15.07 -1.11 1.58
N VAL A 107 -15.45 -1.08 2.86
CA VAL A 107 -16.72 -1.65 3.34
C VAL A 107 -17.93 -0.89 2.77
N ARG A 108 -17.79 0.42 2.58
CA ARG A 108 -18.80 1.28 1.94
C ARG A 108 -18.14 2.11 0.86
N PRO A 109 -17.87 1.50 -0.32
CA PRO A 109 -17.04 2.11 -1.33
C PRO A 109 -17.70 3.33 -1.98
N TYR A 110 -16.87 4.33 -2.34
CA TYR A 110 -17.26 5.51 -3.09
C TYR A 110 -16.14 5.90 -4.07
N LYS A 111 -16.49 6.44 -5.24
CA LYS A 111 -15.56 6.63 -6.38
C LYS A 111 -14.29 7.41 -6.07
N ALA A 112 -14.30 8.32 -5.09
CA ALA A 112 -13.15 9.16 -4.76
C ALA A 112 -12.14 8.50 -3.79
N ILE A 113 -12.28 7.21 -3.46
CA ILE A 113 -11.29 6.51 -2.63
C ILE A 113 -9.97 6.50 -3.36
N THR A 114 -8.97 7.14 -2.75
CA THR A 114 -7.59 7.17 -3.23
C THR A 114 -6.68 6.55 -2.20
N ALA A 115 -5.87 5.59 -2.63
CA ALA A 115 -4.81 4.98 -1.84
C ALA A 115 -3.48 5.69 -2.07
N HIS A 116 -2.53 5.45 -1.17
CA HIS A 116 -1.13 5.81 -1.32
C HIS A 116 -0.36 4.54 -1.74
N ALA A 117 -0.12 4.41 -3.04
CA ALA A 117 0.44 3.19 -3.62
C ALA A 117 1.97 3.18 -3.58
N LEU A 118 2.53 2.13 -2.99
CA LEU A 118 3.91 1.74 -3.18
C LEU A 118 3.99 0.82 -4.40
N ILE A 119 4.75 1.21 -5.43
CA ILE A 119 4.98 0.35 -6.60
C ILE A 119 6.12 -0.61 -6.26
N VAL A 120 5.82 -1.91 -6.31
CA VAL A 120 6.80 -2.98 -6.09
C VAL A 120 7.04 -3.70 -7.42
N PRO A 121 8.25 -3.60 -7.98
CA PRO A 121 8.58 -4.32 -9.20
C PRO A 121 8.60 -5.82 -8.95
N VAL A 122 7.96 -6.57 -9.84
CA VAL A 122 7.94 -8.03 -9.85
C VAL A 122 8.17 -8.52 -11.28
N ASP A 123 8.58 -9.78 -11.45
CA ASP A 123 8.64 -10.39 -12.76
C ASP A 123 7.34 -11.15 -13.11
N ASP A 124 7.18 -11.52 -14.38
CA ASP A 124 5.94 -12.18 -14.84
C ASP A 124 5.71 -13.55 -14.18
N SER A 125 6.73 -14.16 -13.59
CA SER A 125 6.58 -15.40 -12.82
C SER A 125 5.74 -15.21 -11.56
N TYR A 126 5.76 -14.00 -10.99
CA TYR A 126 4.94 -13.64 -9.85
C TYR A 126 3.45 -13.93 -10.09
N PHE A 127 2.92 -13.56 -11.25
CA PHE A 127 1.48 -13.71 -11.54
C PHE A 127 1.07 -15.18 -11.77
N ARG A 128 2.03 -16.09 -11.99
CA ARG A 128 1.79 -17.54 -12.10
C ARG A 128 1.79 -18.26 -10.75
N ALA A 129 2.26 -17.61 -9.69
CA ALA A 129 2.29 -18.16 -8.34
C ALA A 129 0.88 -18.20 -7.72
N SER A 130 0.68 -19.07 -6.73
CA SER A 130 -0.58 -19.11 -5.97
C SER A 130 -0.83 -17.80 -5.22
N PRO A 131 -2.09 -17.43 -4.91
CA PRO A 131 -2.42 -16.22 -4.18
C PRO A 131 -1.66 -16.11 -2.84
N GLN A 132 -1.48 -17.22 -2.15
CA GLN A 132 -0.72 -17.26 -0.89
C GLN A 132 0.76 -16.96 -1.09
N GLN A 133 1.38 -17.53 -2.12
CA GLN A 133 2.78 -17.26 -2.45
C GLN A 133 2.98 -15.80 -2.85
N ARG A 134 2.08 -15.24 -3.68
CA ARG A 134 2.12 -13.83 -4.06
C ARG A 134 2.03 -12.91 -2.84
N ARG A 135 1.07 -13.15 -1.92
CA ARG A 135 0.96 -12.40 -0.67
C ARG A 135 2.24 -12.46 0.16
N THR A 136 2.81 -13.65 0.35
CA THR A 136 4.06 -13.83 1.11
C THR A 136 5.23 -13.09 0.44
N THR A 137 5.28 -13.12 -0.90
CA THR A 137 6.29 -12.39 -1.67
C THR A 137 6.15 -10.89 -1.46
N ILE A 138 4.93 -10.35 -1.54
CA ILE A 138 4.67 -8.93 -1.32
C ILE A 138 5.01 -8.51 0.12
N ASP A 139 4.61 -9.28 1.13
CA ASP A 139 4.94 -8.98 2.52
C ASP A 139 6.45 -8.86 2.74
N ARG A 140 7.23 -9.80 2.18
CA ARG A 140 8.70 -9.77 2.21
C ARG A 140 9.26 -8.58 1.45
N LEU A 141 8.84 -8.35 0.20
CA LEU A 141 9.38 -7.26 -0.62
C LEU A 141 9.11 -5.88 -0.01
N VAL A 142 7.94 -5.68 0.60
CA VAL A 142 7.63 -4.44 1.33
C VAL A 142 8.50 -4.30 2.57
N ALA A 143 8.70 -5.39 3.34
CA ALA A 143 9.58 -5.36 4.50
C ALA A 143 11.03 -5.03 4.10
N ASP A 144 11.54 -5.67 3.06
CA ASP A 144 12.88 -5.40 2.49
C ASP A 144 13.00 -3.94 2.02
N TRP A 145 11.96 -3.42 1.35
CA TRP A 145 11.93 -2.02 0.93
C TRP A 145 12.00 -1.06 2.12
N LEU A 146 11.21 -1.29 3.16
CA LEU A 146 11.22 -0.48 4.38
C LEU A 146 12.57 -0.53 5.11
N ASP A 147 13.23 -1.66 5.12
CA ASP A 147 14.56 -1.83 5.73
C ASP A 147 15.65 -1.07 4.93
N ASN A 148 15.55 -1.06 3.59
CA ASN A 148 16.51 -0.40 2.71
C ASN A 148 16.21 1.08 2.45
N TRP A 149 14.99 1.56 2.77
CA TRP A 149 14.57 2.95 2.59
C TRP A 149 14.07 3.58 3.90
N PRO A 150 14.93 3.69 4.93
CA PRO A 150 14.50 4.10 6.28
C PRO A 150 14.06 5.57 6.40
N PHE A 151 14.15 6.35 5.32
CA PHE A 151 13.83 7.77 5.27
C PHE A 151 12.78 8.12 4.21
N PHE A 152 11.92 7.15 3.85
CA PHE A 152 10.89 7.42 2.85
C PHE A 152 9.90 8.52 3.31
N THR A 153 9.32 9.17 2.34
CA THR A 153 8.37 10.26 2.52
C THR A 153 7.06 9.96 1.79
N ALA A 154 6.03 10.74 2.02
CA ALA A 154 4.78 10.61 1.27
C ALA A 154 4.95 10.77 -0.25
N ARG A 155 6.04 11.39 -0.71
CA ARG A 155 6.36 11.56 -2.14
C ARG A 155 6.84 10.28 -2.82
N ASP A 156 7.28 9.30 -2.05
CA ASP A 156 7.67 7.97 -2.54
C ASP A 156 6.45 7.09 -2.82
N LEU A 157 5.26 7.53 -2.40
CA LEU A 157 3.98 6.88 -2.61
C LEU A 157 3.20 7.61 -3.70
N CYS A 158 2.58 6.85 -4.60
CA CYS A 158 1.77 7.40 -5.67
C CYS A 158 0.28 7.42 -5.27
N PRO A 159 -0.45 8.53 -5.42
CA PRO A 159 -1.90 8.46 -5.29
C PRO A 159 -2.47 7.52 -6.36
N LEU A 160 -3.37 6.63 -5.97
CA LEU A 160 -4.04 5.67 -6.84
C LEU A 160 -5.55 5.70 -6.58
N PRO A 161 -6.36 6.13 -7.55
CA PRO A 161 -7.81 5.98 -7.49
C PRO A 161 -8.18 4.48 -7.47
N VAL A 162 -8.53 3.97 -6.31
CA VAL A 162 -8.66 2.51 -6.09
C VAL A 162 -9.76 1.90 -6.95
N LEU A 163 -10.88 2.60 -7.07
CA LEU A 163 -12.02 2.14 -7.85
C LEU A 163 -11.90 2.45 -9.35
N GLY A 164 -10.79 3.09 -9.78
CA GLY A 164 -10.36 3.15 -11.17
C GLY A 164 -9.70 1.87 -11.66
N LEU A 165 -9.18 1.05 -10.74
CA LEU A 165 -8.59 -0.24 -11.08
C LEU A 165 -9.61 -1.12 -11.81
N PRO A 166 -9.21 -1.75 -12.94
CA PRO A 166 -10.13 -2.57 -13.71
C PRO A 166 -10.76 -3.69 -12.87
N GLY A 167 -12.10 -3.78 -12.91
CA GLY A 167 -12.88 -4.77 -12.16
C GLY A 167 -13.14 -4.48 -10.68
N TRP A 168 -12.66 -3.32 -10.15
CA TRP A 168 -12.91 -2.93 -8.75
C TRP A 168 -14.18 -2.10 -8.57
N TRP A 169 -14.77 -1.65 -9.64
CA TRP A 169 -16.07 -0.98 -9.65
C TRP A 169 -16.97 -1.61 -10.73
N PRO A 170 -18.28 -1.79 -10.47
CA PRO A 170 -19.17 -2.50 -11.40
C PRO A 170 -19.21 -1.96 -12.83
N ASP A 171 -18.99 -0.64 -12.98
CA ASP A 171 -19.06 0.04 -14.28
C ASP A 171 -17.67 0.21 -14.94
N ASN A 172 -16.63 -0.44 -14.39
CA ASN A 172 -15.24 -0.33 -14.90
C ASN A 172 -14.85 -1.54 -15.73
#